data_74d9abcbc30183d72c0f756acd9688f6
#
_entry.id   74d9abcbc30183d72c0f756acd9688f6
#
_cell.length_a   1.000
_cell.length_b   1.000
_cell.length_c   1.000
_cell.angle_alpha   90.00
_cell.angle_beta   90.00
_cell.angle_gamma   90.00
#
_symmetry.space_group_name_H-M   'P 1'
#
loop_
_entity.id
_entity.type
_entity.pdbx_description
1 polymer ?
#
loop_
_entity_poly.entity_id
_entity_poly.type
_entity_poly.pdbx_seq_one_letter_code
_entity_poly.pdbx_strand_id
1 'polypeptide(L)'
;MTSLIKKGIGLAMALLLLTGCAKDEVGGVSISSGETMQLYAVTNVSQEVKFFAGDCWEASCSAKWLTFSPKKGGEGANTITVSTTSTNRLKAMRSAELVITSGGKKRTVTIKQKSDYAIFDVDEFSYAPEGGTINVSFKTNLNENELFLYMSNGMEEWIPELKGDKGRTRAERTGKIKTLTISPNTDPNPRSGAFFLAMKDTQGNPLMLDTLFIYQEGMSDGYYSIDYSADGRVEQLNKSTQGKGIPIVIMGDGFQDRHVADSTYSQVMNQAMENLFSEEPFKSLRDYFDIYAVTTVSKHNNFGEGFETALSTVPDHQTMGIKMDTKRVMDYVKKVESIDSLNTLAVVILNTNIRRGVTYMFYDKDKNPPINYAIALCPVIDSLKSEMFRSVLVHEAVGHGFAKLADEYVRSTEGSATETEIKWLKEYHEEDRLLNVDSESDPSKTLWSRFVSDPEYANEELGAYEGGWTYYTGVYRPSKESMMRSNDAPFNAPSRRAIYNRVMLLAKREKPSYEDFVAFDREHKPTVWSYESRTRQSEGERWHPAPPRIIWRTW
;
A
#
# COMPACT_ATOMS: atom_id res chain seq x y z
N MET A 1 15.23 65.01 -56.73
CA MET A 1 13.84 64.56 -56.73
C MET A 1 13.82 63.08 -56.28
N THR A 2 13.53 62.84 -55.04
CA THR A 2 13.12 61.54 -54.46
C THR A 2 13.54 61.52 -53.03
N SER A 3 12.84 62.19 -52.20
CA SER A 3 12.99 62.05 -50.74
C SER A 3 11.83 62.73 -50.01
N LEU A 4 10.61 62.18 -50.12
CA LEU A 4 9.47 62.77 -49.40
C LEU A 4 8.25 61.79 -49.28
N ILE A 5 8.43 60.45 -49.41
CA ILE A 5 7.30 59.51 -49.29
C ILE A 5 7.63 58.34 -48.35
N LYS A 6 8.40 58.53 -47.25
CA LYS A 6 8.63 57.49 -46.27
C LYS A 6 8.37 57.89 -44.81
N LYS A 7 7.66 59.01 -44.57
CA LYS A 7 7.34 59.41 -43.18
C LYS A 7 5.85 59.45 -42.81
N GLY A 8 4.97 59.00 -43.70
CA GLY A 8 3.52 59.12 -43.52
C GLY A 8 2.79 57.82 -43.09
N ILE A 9 3.46 56.66 -43.11
CA ILE A 9 2.79 55.38 -42.83
C ILE A 9 3.09 54.85 -41.40
N GLY A 10 4.10 55.41 -40.76
CA GLY A 10 4.45 54.96 -39.36
C GLY A 10 3.61 55.56 -38.23
N LEU A 11 2.84 56.63 -38.54
CA LEU A 11 2.06 57.34 -37.50
C LEU A 11 0.57 56.97 -37.50
N ALA A 12 0.06 56.31 -38.52
CA ALA A 12 -1.34 55.89 -38.58
C ALA A 12 -1.57 54.48 -37.96
N MET A 13 -0.50 53.68 -37.78
CA MET A 13 -0.62 52.34 -37.19
C MET A 13 -0.41 52.33 -35.68
N ALA A 14 0.11 53.41 -35.11
CA ALA A 14 0.26 53.55 -33.66
C ALA A 14 -1.00 54.14 -32.96
N LEU A 15 -1.95 54.70 -33.75
CA LEU A 15 -3.15 55.34 -33.19
C LEU A 15 -4.39 54.40 -33.22
N LEU A 16 -4.30 53.21 -33.85
CA LEU A 16 -5.40 52.23 -33.85
C LEU A 16 -5.28 51.15 -32.77
N LEU A 17 -4.22 51.22 -31.95
CA LEU A 17 -4.06 50.31 -30.80
C LEU A 17 -4.45 50.97 -29.47
N LEU A 18 -4.97 52.18 -29.47
CA LEU A 18 -5.36 52.89 -28.24
C LEU A 18 -6.88 53.12 -28.09
N THR A 19 -7.73 52.49 -28.90
CA THR A 19 -9.18 52.62 -28.75
C THR A 19 -9.88 51.32 -28.36
N GLY A 20 -9.18 50.42 -27.64
CA GLY A 20 -9.72 49.17 -27.09
C GLY A 20 -9.61 49.10 -25.59
N CYS A 21 -9.41 50.20 -24.84
CA CYS A 21 -9.71 50.24 -23.43
C CYS A 21 -11.22 50.42 -23.28
N ALA A 22 -11.95 49.30 -23.24
CA ALA A 22 -13.20 49.30 -22.51
C ALA A 22 -12.89 49.90 -21.13
N LYS A 23 -13.69 50.87 -20.70
CA LYS A 23 -13.70 51.34 -19.31
C LYS A 23 -14.09 50.17 -18.43
N ASP A 24 -13.11 49.33 -18.06
CA ASP A 24 -13.32 48.34 -17.03
C ASP A 24 -13.54 49.08 -15.72
N GLU A 25 -14.62 48.73 -15.08
CA GLU A 25 -15.04 49.31 -13.81
C GLU A 25 -13.87 49.27 -12.79
N VAL A 26 -13.58 50.44 -12.21
CA VAL A 26 -12.57 50.56 -11.16
C VAL A 26 -12.80 49.51 -10.10
N GLY A 27 -11.78 48.69 -9.80
CA GLY A 27 -11.83 47.63 -8.77
C GLY A 27 -12.16 46.23 -9.27
N GLY A 28 -12.07 45.90 -10.57
CA GLY A 28 -12.35 44.55 -11.11
C GLY A 28 -11.11 43.68 -11.34
N VAL A 29 -11.32 42.39 -11.62
CA VAL A 29 -10.30 41.44 -12.11
C VAL A 29 -10.63 41.08 -13.57
N SER A 30 -9.63 41.11 -14.44
CA SER A 30 -9.74 40.65 -15.84
C SER A 30 -8.65 39.62 -16.12
N ILE A 31 -9.05 38.38 -16.46
CA ILE A 31 -8.12 37.26 -16.74
C ILE A 31 -7.67 37.37 -18.21
N SER A 32 -6.35 37.42 -18.43
CA SER A 32 -5.75 37.49 -19.77
C SER A 32 -5.21 36.15 -20.27
N SER A 33 -4.96 35.19 -19.38
CA SER A 33 -4.46 33.85 -19.74
C SER A 33 -5.55 32.82 -20.08
N GLY A 34 -6.83 33.23 -20.00
CA GLY A 34 -7.99 32.34 -20.16
C GLY A 34 -8.55 31.83 -18.82
N GLU A 35 -9.85 31.57 -18.80
CA GLU A 35 -10.58 31.14 -17.60
C GLU A 35 -10.45 29.61 -17.33
N THR A 36 -9.76 28.88 -18.21
CA THR A 36 -9.47 27.47 -18.04
C THR A 36 -8.01 27.20 -18.35
N MET A 37 -7.33 26.47 -17.47
CA MET A 37 -5.95 26.05 -17.59
C MET A 37 -5.86 24.53 -17.48
N GLN A 38 -5.00 23.89 -18.29
CA GLN A 38 -4.79 22.46 -18.24
C GLN A 38 -3.33 22.13 -17.90
N LEU A 39 -3.10 21.42 -16.81
CA LEU A 39 -1.81 20.93 -16.37
C LEU A 39 -1.64 19.45 -16.73
N TYR A 40 -0.39 19.01 -16.89
CA TYR A 40 -0.09 17.59 -17.02
C TYR A 40 -0.32 16.86 -15.69
N ALA A 41 -0.43 15.55 -15.77
CA ALA A 41 -0.80 14.70 -14.64
C ALA A 41 0.26 14.59 -13.54
N VAL A 42 1.52 14.89 -13.82
CA VAL A 42 2.65 14.73 -12.89
C VAL A 42 2.80 15.90 -11.91
N THR A 43 3.58 15.68 -10.85
CA THR A 43 3.95 16.72 -9.86
C THR A 43 4.88 17.77 -10.48
N ASN A 44 4.93 18.95 -9.84
CA ASN A 44 5.85 20.05 -10.20
C ASN A 44 5.67 20.62 -11.62
N VAL A 45 4.51 20.39 -12.22
CA VAL A 45 4.12 21.10 -13.47
C VAL A 45 3.56 22.44 -13.09
N SER A 46 4.12 23.50 -13.68
CA SER A 46 3.70 24.88 -13.42
C SER A 46 3.20 25.56 -14.67
N GLN A 47 2.19 26.42 -14.51
CA GLN A 47 1.73 27.36 -15.52
C GLN A 47 1.36 28.70 -14.87
N GLU A 48 1.31 29.75 -15.68
CA GLU A 48 1.05 31.11 -15.23
C GLU A 48 -0.38 31.54 -15.52
N VAL A 49 -1.08 32.05 -14.50
CA VAL A 49 -2.34 32.79 -14.63
C VAL A 49 -1.99 34.25 -14.67
N LYS A 50 -2.24 34.91 -15.83
CA LYS A 50 -2.02 36.33 -16.05
C LYS A 50 -3.34 37.06 -15.97
N PHE A 51 -3.37 38.17 -15.24
CA PHE A 51 -4.57 38.97 -15.04
C PHE A 51 -4.24 40.44 -14.73
N PHE A 52 -5.21 41.28 -14.89
CA PHE A 52 -5.18 42.68 -14.45
C PHE A 52 -6.09 42.82 -13.22
N ALA A 53 -5.61 43.48 -12.18
CA ALA A 53 -6.37 43.83 -11.00
C ALA A 53 -6.53 45.35 -10.90
N GLY A 54 -7.75 45.82 -10.68
CA GLY A 54 -8.03 47.26 -10.51
C GLY A 54 -7.83 47.78 -9.10
N ASP A 55 -7.43 46.92 -8.16
CA ASP A 55 -7.12 47.22 -6.75
C ASP A 55 -6.21 46.11 -6.20
N CYS A 56 -5.83 46.21 -4.94
CA CYS A 56 -5.18 45.09 -4.24
C CYS A 56 -6.00 43.81 -4.40
N TRP A 57 -5.31 42.72 -4.61
CA TRP A 57 -5.96 41.43 -4.87
C TRP A 57 -5.45 40.33 -3.95
N GLU A 58 -6.30 39.32 -3.76
CA GLU A 58 -6.00 38.10 -3.05
C GLU A 58 -6.52 36.89 -3.85
N ALA A 59 -5.77 35.79 -3.86
CA ALA A 59 -6.16 34.54 -4.49
C ALA A 59 -6.31 33.42 -3.47
N SER A 60 -7.29 32.53 -3.71
CA SER A 60 -7.56 31.36 -2.90
C SER A 60 -7.90 30.13 -3.76
N CYS A 61 -7.52 28.95 -3.28
CA CYS A 61 -7.88 27.66 -3.86
C CYS A 61 -7.92 26.63 -2.72
N SER A 62 -8.98 25.81 -2.67
CA SER A 62 -9.15 24.78 -1.65
C SER A 62 -8.47 23.44 -2.01
N ALA A 63 -8.05 23.27 -3.27
CA ALA A 63 -7.48 22.01 -3.73
C ALA A 63 -6.06 21.78 -3.16
N LYS A 64 -5.90 20.73 -2.40
CA LYS A 64 -4.62 20.35 -1.76
C LYS A 64 -3.56 19.89 -2.77
N TRP A 65 -3.96 19.48 -3.97
CA TRP A 65 -3.06 19.04 -5.04
C TRP A 65 -2.47 20.19 -5.88
N LEU A 66 -2.81 21.45 -5.53
CA LEU A 66 -2.27 22.65 -6.13
C LEU A 66 -1.57 23.53 -5.09
N THR A 67 -0.48 24.14 -5.50
CA THR A 67 0.08 25.31 -4.85
C THR A 67 0.13 26.49 -5.82
N PHE A 68 0.12 27.70 -5.31
CA PHE A 68 0.19 28.90 -6.15
C PHE A 68 0.87 30.05 -5.40
N SER A 69 1.58 30.86 -6.17
CA SER A 69 2.31 32.02 -5.63
C SER A 69 2.43 33.12 -6.71
N PRO A 70 2.34 34.39 -6.34
CA PRO A 70 1.97 34.93 -5.03
C PRO A 70 0.48 34.74 -4.71
N LYS A 71 0.10 34.84 -3.42
CA LYS A 71 -1.29 34.72 -2.97
C LYS A 71 -2.03 36.07 -2.91
N LYS A 72 -1.30 37.17 -2.97
CA LYS A 72 -1.82 38.53 -2.96
C LYS A 72 -0.87 39.48 -3.65
N GLY A 73 -1.37 40.63 -4.12
CA GLY A 73 -0.58 41.66 -4.76
C GLY A 73 -1.34 42.99 -4.91
N GLY A 74 -0.75 43.93 -5.61
CA GLY A 74 -1.32 45.26 -5.84
C GLY A 74 -2.06 45.38 -7.16
N GLU A 75 -2.55 46.59 -7.43
CA GLU A 75 -3.18 46.98 -8.68
C GLU A 75 -2.23 46.78 -9.88
N GLY A 76 -2.81 46.55 -11.06
CA GLY A 76 -2.09 46.45 -12.33
C GLY A 76 -2.03 45.05 -12.91
N ALA A 77 -1.09 44.83 -13.82
CA ALA A 77 -0.84 43.51 -14.43
C ALA A 77 -0.11 42.61 -13.46
N ASN A 78 -0.68 41.45 -13.22
CA ASN A 78 -0.20 40.46 -12.26
C ASN A 78 -0.09 39.06 -12.84
N THR A 79 0.75 38.24 -12.23
CA THR A 79 0.95 36.82 -12.58
C THR A 79 0.95 35.96 -11.33
N ILE A 80 0.19 34.89 -11.35
CA ILE A 80 0.24 33.82 -10.35
C ILE A 80 0.80 32.58 -11.04
N THR A 81 1.87 32.01 -10.50
CA THR A 81 2.35 30.69 -10.90
C THR A 81 1.56 29.64 -10.14
N VAL A 82 0.89 28.75 -10.85
CA VAL A 82 0.14 27.61 -10.31
C VAL A 82 0.93 26.34 -10.58
N SER A 83 1.15 25.52 -9.55
CA SER A 83 1.94 24.29 -9.65
C SER A 83 1.20 23.11 -9.03
N THR A 84 1.38 21.93 -9.63
CA THR A 84 0.86 20.68 -9.08
C THR A 84 1.76 20.16 -7.96
N THR A 85 1.16 19.71 -6.87
CA THR A 85 1.88 19.11 -5.71
C THR A 85 1.79 17.60 -5.68
N SER A 86 0.86 17.00 -6.44
CA SER A 86 0.71 15.56 -6.56
C SER A 86 0.32 15.13 -7.97
N THR A 87 0.75 13.94 -8.38
CA THR A 87 0.35 13.30 -9.63
C THR A 87 -1.13 12.93 -9.58
N ASN A 88 -1.87 13.19 -10.65
CA ASN A 88 -3.25 12.71 -10.78
C ASN A 88 -3.25 11.29 -11.35
N ARG A 89 -3.44 10.31 -10.49
CA ARG A 89 -3.51 8.88 -10.86
C ARG A 89 -4.94 8.35 -10.99
N LEU A 90 -5.94 9.24 -10.91
CA LEU A 90 -7.33 8.87 -11.14
C LEU A 90 -7.54 8.56 -12.64
N LYS A 91 -8.47 7.67 -12.94
CA LYS A 91 -8.91 7.40 -14.33
C LYS A 91 -9.59 8.63 -15.00
N ALA A 92 -9.81 9.70 -14.25
CA ALA A 92 -10.47 10.92 -14.70
C ALA A 92 -9.63 12.16 -14.40
N MET A 93 -9.79 13.16 -15.25
CA MET A 93 -9.24 14.50 -15.05
C MET A 93 -9.86 15.12 -13.78
N ARG A 94 -9.02 15.65 -12.88
CA ARG A 94 -9.48 16.40 -11.72
C ARG A 94 -9.43 17.91 -11.99
N SER A 95 -10.30 18.66 -11.34
CA SER A 95 -10.39 20.11 -11.49
C SER A 95 -10.43 20.82 -10.15
N ALA A 96 -9.96 22.07 -10.14
CA ALA A 96 -10.02 22.95 -8.99
C ALA A 96 -10.27 24.38 -9.45
N GLU A 97 -10.78 25.22 -8.57
CA GLU A 97 -11.06 26.63 -8.83
C GLU A 97 -10.04 27.51 -8.10
N LEU A 98 -9.29 28.31 -8.86
CA LEU A 98 -8.49 29.41 -8.34
C LEU A 98 -9.33 30.67 -8.38
N VAL A 99 -9.73 31.19 -7.24
CA VAL A 99 -10.55 32.39 -7.13
C VAL A 99 -9.65 33.59 -6.84
N ILE A 100 -9.72 34.62 -7.70
CA ILE A 100 -8.99 35.88 -7.55
C ILE A 100 -10.02 36.97 -7.22
N THR A 101 -9.78 37.69 -6.14
CA THR A 101 -10.66 38.78 -5.67
C THR A 101 -9.89 40.10 -5.68
N SER A 102 -10.46 41.18 -6.26
CA SER A 102 -9.91 42.55 -6.24
C SER A 102 -11.07 43.53 -6.20
N GLY A 103 -11.01 44.56 -5.35
CA GLY A 103 -12.05 45.55 -5.23
C GLY A 103 -13.44 44.98 -4.95
N GLY A 104 -13.54 43.87 -4.22
CA GLY A 104 -14.80 43.17 -3.91
C GLY A 104 -15.37 42.32 -5.06
N LYS A 105 -14.77 42.32 -6.25
CA LYS A 105 -15.17 41.50 -7.39
C LYS A 105 -14.32 40.24 -7.47
N LYS A 106 -14.92 39.12 -7.93
CA LYS A 106 -14.26 37.81 -8.04
C LYS A 106 -14.21 37.35 -9.49
N ARG A 107 -13.11 36.67 -9.84
CA ARG A 107 -12.99 35.86 -11.06
C ARG A 107 -12.42 34.49 -10.66
N THR A 108 -12.87 33.48 -11.38
CA THR A 108 -12.46 32.11 -11.16
C THR A 108 -11.73 31.60 -12.38
N VAL A 109 -10.56 30.98 -12.17
CA VAL A 109 -9.84 30.22 -13.19
C VAL A 109 -9.99 28.75 -12.84
N THR A 110 -10.56 27.97 -13.74
CA THR A 110 -10.67 26.52 -13.61
C THR A 110 -9.35 25.87 -13.97
N ILE A 111 -8.69 25.24 -13.01
CA ILE A 111 -7.46 24.48 -13.20
C ILE A 111 -7.83 23.01 -13.38
N LYS A 112 -7.47 22.41 -14.51
CA LYS A 112 -7.69 20.99 -14.81
C LYS A 112 -6.36 20.27 -14.84
N GLN A 113 -6.23 19.17 -14.12
CA GLN A 113 -5.07 18.28 -14.24
C GLN A 113 -5.48 17.01 -14.96
N LYS A 114 -4.75 16.67 -16.05
CA LYS A 114 -4.94 15.40 -16.77
C LYS A 114 -4.80 14.23 -15.82
N SER A 115 -5.32 13.08 -16.22
CA SER A 115 -5.07 11.82 -15.53
C SER A 115 -3.91 11.09 -16.20
N ASP A 116 -3.06 10.46 -15.39
CA ASP A 116 -2.05 9.49 -15.84
C ASP A 116 -2.56 8.11 -15.49
N TYR A 117 -2.74 7.26 -16.49
CA TYR A 117 -3.00 5.86 -16.24
C TYR A 117 -2.24 4.98 -17.24
N ALA A 118 -1.78 3.86 -16.74
CA ALA A 118 -1.43 2.69 -17.53
C ALA A 118 -1.92 1.49 -16.74
N ILE A 119 -2.82 0.70 -17.33
CA ILE A 119 -3.59 -0.33 -16.63
C ILE A 119 -3.60 -1.57 -17.50
N PHE A 120 -3.26 -2.72 -16.93
CA PHE A 120 -3.42 -4.00 -17.62
C PHE A 120 -4.90 -4.26 -17.94
N ASP A 121 -5.16 -4.95 -19.03
CA ASP A 121 -6.54 -5.29 -19.43
C ASP A 121 -7.19 -6.27 -18.46
N VAL A 122 -6.38 -7.02 -17.71
CA VAL A 122 -6.77 -7.95 -16.65
C VAL A 122 -5.79 -7.86 -15.48
N ASP A 123 -6.26 -8.15 -14.29
CA ASP A 123 -5.46 -8.05 -13.06
C ASP A 123 -4.73 -9.37 -12.74
N GLU A 124 -5.22 -10.50 -13.28
CA GLU A 124 -4.67 -11.83 -13.01
C GLU A 124 -4.93 -12.83 -14.15
N PHE A 125 -4.00 -13.73 -14.32
CA PHE A 125 -4.17 -14.98 -15.07
C PHE A 125 -3.91 -16.17 -14.16
N SER A 126 -4.76 -17.20 -14.28
CA SER A 126 -4.59 -18.47 -13.59
C SER A 126 -4.48 -19.61 -14.59
N TYR A 127 -3.55 -20.51 -14.34
CA TYR A 127 -3.26 -21.66 -15.20
C TYR A 127 -3.30 -22.94 -14.40
N ALA A 128 -3.79 -23.99 -15.04
CA ALA A 128 -3.59 -25.37 -14.60
C ALA A 128 -2.10 -25.76 -14.68
N PRO A 129 -1.68 -26.88 -14.06
CA PRO A 129 -0.28 -27.32 -14.04
C PRO A 129 0.36 -27.43 -15.43
N GLU A 130 -0.42 -27.77 -16.45
CA GLU A 130 0.06 -27.94 -17.83
C GLU A 130 0.54 -26.63 -18.46
N GLY A 131 0.19 -25.49 -17.87
CA GLY A 131 0.53 -24.18 -18.39
C GLY A 131 -0.35 -23.74 -19.55
N GLY A 132 0.19 -22.90 -20.43
CA GLY A 132 -0.56 -22.33 -21.54
C GLY A 132 0.09 -21.11 -22.16
N THR A 133 -0.74 -20.27 -22.76
CA THR A 133 -0.29 -19.04 -23.42
C THR A 133 -0.96 -17.84 -22.77
N ILE A 134 -0.19 -16.81 -22.46
CA ILE A 134 -0.67 -15.54 -21.93
C ILE A 134 -0.46 -14.41 -22.95
N ASN A 135 -1.46 -13.54 -23.09
CA ASN A 135 -1.36 -12.30 -23.84
C ASN A 135 -1.35 -11.14 -22.85
N VAL A 136 -0.19 -10.52 -22.66
CA VAL A 136 -0.03 -9.35 -21.78
C VAL A 136 -0.35 -8.11 -22.58
N SER A 137 -1.42 -7.42 -22.22
CA SER A 137 -1.88 -6.17 -22.83
C SER A 137 -2.30 -5.14 -21.78
N PHE A 138 -2.18 -3.86 -22.15
CA PHE A 138 -2.53 -2.75 -21.27
C PHE A 138 -3.06 -1.56 -22.04
N LYS A 139 -3.79 -0.67 -21.36
CA LYS A 139 -4.27 0.61 -21.85
C LYS A 139 -3.57 1.75 -21.14
N THR A 140 -3.24 2.82 -21.86
CA THR A 140 -2.58 3.99 -21.28
C THR A 140 -2.98 5.28 -22.02
N ASN A 141 -2.92 6.41 -21.29
CA ASN A 141 -2.91 7.75 -21.88
C ASN A 141 -1.53 8.42 -21.79
N LEU A 142 -0.53 7.68 -21.31
CA LEU A 142 0.85 8.13 -21.24
C LEU A 142 1.59 7.87 -22.55
N ASN A 143 2.76 8.49 -22.70
CA ASN A 143 3.68 8.15 -23.76
C ASN A 143 4.26 6.75 -23.50
N GLU A 144 3.95 5.80 -24.35
CA GLU A 144 4.41 4.40 -24.22
C GLU A 144 5.94 4.27 -24.17
N ASN A 145 6.69 5.22 -24.72
CA ASN A 145 8.16 5.22 -24.65
C ASN A 145 8.70 5.50 -23.23
N GLU A 146 7.87 6.00 -22.33
CA GLU A 146 8.20 6.27 -20.92
C GLU A 146 7.76 5.14 -19.99
N LEU A 147 7.04 4.15 -20.52
CA LEU A 147 6.58 3.00 -19.75
C LEU A 147 7.62 1.87 -19.77
N PHE A 148 7.71 1.18 -18.65
CA PHE A 148 8.55 0.02 -18.45
C PHE A 148 7.70 -1.13 -17.91
N LEU A 149 7.97 -2.33 -18.40
CA LEU A 149 7.42 -3.56 -17.84
C LEU A 149 8.53 -4.24 -17.04
N TYR A 150 8.31 -4.40 -15.76
CA TYR A 150 9.14 -5.21 -14.87
C TYR A 150 8.44 -6.53 -14.60
N MET A 151 9.19 -7.52 -14.14
CA MET A 151 8.65 -8.81 -13.73
C MET A 151 9.27 -9.25 -12.40
N SER A 152 8.58 -10.12 -11.68
CA SER A 152 9.14 -10.75 -10.49
C SER A 152 10.29 -11.67 -10.84
N ASN A 153 11.27 -11.78 -9.93
CA ASN A 153 12.38 -12.71 -10.05
C ASN A 153 11.88 -14.16 -10.13
N GLY A 154 12.59 -14.99 -10.89
CA GLY A 154 12.28 -16.40 -11.07
C GLY A 154 11.22 -16.68 -12.13
N MET A 155 10.53 -15.68 -12.68
CA MET A 155 9.59 -15.89 -13.79
C MET A 155 10.29 -16.38 -15.05
N GLU A 156 11.52 -16.00 -15.27
CA GLU A 156 12.36 -16.48 -16.38
C GLU A 156 12.62 -17.99 -16.37
N GLU A 157 12.42 -18.66 -15.24
CA GLU A 157 12.58 -20.11 -15.12
C GLU A 157 11.42 -20.87 -15.77
N TRP A 158 10.23 -20.27 -15.80
CA TRP A 158 9.01 -20.92 -16.28
C TRP A 158 8.27 -20.15 -17.39
N ILE A 159 8.78 -18.97 -17.77
CA ILE A 159 8.37 -18.22 -18.96
C ILE A 159 9.59 -18.08 -19.87
N PRO A 160 9.78 -19.01 -20.85
CA PRO A 160 11.03 -19.11 -21.61
C PRO A 160 11.43 -17.86 -22.38
N GLU A 161 10.45 -17.06 -22.83
CA GLU A 161 10.67 -15.83 -23.58
C GLU A 161 11.31 -14.72 -22.72
N LEU A 162 11.34 -14.88 -21.40
CA LEU A 162 11.96 -13.93 -20.46
C LEU A 162 13.42 -14.28 -20.13
N LYS A 163 13.94 -15.42 -20.63
CA LYS A 163 15.35 -15.82 -20.41
C LYS A 163 16.32 -14.78 -20.96
N GLY A 164 17.19 -14.29 -20.08
CA GLY A 164 18.16 -13.24 -20.41
C GLY A 164 17.73 -11.81 -20.06
N ASP A 165 16.46 -11.60 -19.79
CA ASP A 165 15.92 -10.33 -19.27
C ASP A 165 16.08 -10.31 -17.74
N LYS A 166 17.23 -9.88 -17.25
CA LYS A 166 17.51 -9.76 -15.81
C LYS A 166 16.56 -8.73 -15.13
N GLY A 167 15.29 -9.10 -14.96
CA GLY A 167 14.28 -8.30 -14.28
C GLY A 167 13.82 -7.01 -14.99
N ARG A 168 14.31 -6.71 -16.20
CA ARG A 168 13.99 -5.49 -16.94
C ARG A 168 13.76 -5.77 -18.41
N THR A 169 12.53 -5.93 -18.80
CA THR A 169 12.16 -5.74 -20.20
C THR A 169 11.78 -4.29 -20.42
N ARG A 170 12.51 -3.59 -21.29
CA ARG A 170 12.01 -2.36 -21.87
C ARG A 170 10.70 -2.72 -22.58
N ALA A 171 9.59 -2.07 -22.23
CA ALA A 171 8.35 -2.21 -22.98
C ALA A 171 8.70 -1.96 -24.44
N GLU A 172 8.68 -2.99 -25.26
CA GLU A 172 8.92 -2.84 -26.69
C GLU A 172 7.86 -1.88 -27.24
N ARG A 173 8.34 -0.88 -27.96
CA ARG A 173 7.56 0.18 -28.57
C ARG A 173 6.34 -0.37 -29.28
N THR A 174 5.19 0.09 -28.90
CA THR A 174 3.84 -0.08 -29.44
C THR A 174 2.97 -0.98 -28.58
N GLY A 175 1.76 -0.52 -28.22
CA GLY A 175 0.68 -1.23 -27.51
C GLY A 175 0.34 -2.62 -28.06
N LYS A 176 1.36 -3.45 -28.25
CA LYS A 176 1.29 -4.81 -28.77
C LYS A 176 1.22 -5.78 -27.61
N ILE A 177 0.21 -6.56 -27.67
CA ILE A 177 0.05 -7.82 -26.95
C ILE A 177 1.37 -8.59 -27.03
N LYS A 178 2.05 -8.78 -25.90
CA LYS A 178 3.17 -9.72 -25.80
C LYS A 178 2.60 -11.09 -25.47
N THR A 179 2.71 -12.01 -26.41
CA THR A 179 2.34 -13.41 -26.21
C THR A 179 3.51 -14.13 -25.55
N LEU A 180 3.27 -14.77 -24.41
CA LEU A 180 4.26 -15.52 -23.65
C LEU A 180 3.74 -16.94 -23.40
N THR A 181 4.66 -17.88 -23.22
CA THR A 181 4.34 -19.28 -22.91
C THR A 181 4.57 -19.55 -21.43
N ILE A 182 3.56 -20.08 -20.76
CA ILE A 182 3.66 -20.58 -19.39
C ILE A 182 4.03 -22.06 -19.46
N SER A 183 5.24 -22.41 -19.06
CA SER A 183 5.73 -23.80 -19.05
C SER A 183 4.94 -24.66 -18.05
N PRO A 184 4.87 -25.98 -18.21
CA PRO A 184 4.26 -26.86 -17.23
C PRO A 184 4.90 -26.71 -15.84
N ASN A 185 4.09 -26.73 -14.81
CA ASN A 185 4.52 -26.79 -13.41
C ASN A 185 4.47 -28.24 -12.94
N THR A 186 5.62 -28.87 -12.84
CA THR A 186 5.74 -30.26 -12.37
C THR A 186 5.92 -30.37 -10.85
N ASP A 187 6.03 -29.22 -10.16
CA ASP A 187 6.09 -29.19 -8.70
C ASP A 187 4.68 -29.36 -8.11
N PRO A 188 4.50 -30.06 -6.98
CA PRO A 188 3.21 -30.13 -6.30
C PRO A 188 2.76 -28.76 -5.77
N ASN A 189 3.70 -27.84 -5.53
CA ASN A 189 3.37 -26.49 -5.09
C ASN A 189 3.01 -25.59 -6.27
N PRO A 190 2.00 -24.72 -6.11
CA PRO A 190 1.72 -23.70 -7.09
C PRO A 190 2.85 -22.69 -7.14
N ARG A 191 2.99 -22.02 -8.29
CA ARG A 191 3.92 -20.92 -8.47
C ARG A 191 3.19 -19.68 -8.96
N SER A 192 3.74 -18.52 -8.61
CA SER A 192 3.17 -17.24 -9.02
C SER A 192 4.28 -16.26 -9.38
N GLY A 193 3.90 -15.24 -10.12
CA GLY A 193 4.74 -14.12 -10.47
C GLY A 193 3.89 -12.91 -10.81
N ALA A 194 4.52 -11.78 -11.07
CA ALA A 194 3.83 -10.58 -11.46
C ALA A 194 4.58 -9.80 -12.54
N PHE A 195 3.83 -9.18 -13.43
CA PHE A 195 4.31 -8.09 -14.26
C PHE A 195 3.90 -6.76 -13.63
N PHE A 196 4.82 -5.81 -13.64
CA PHE A 196 4.63 -4.47 -13.11
C PHE A 196 4.77 -3.46 -14.23
N LEU A 197 3.73 -2.67 -14.44
CA LEU A 197 3.77 -1.56 -15.38
C LEU A 197 4.21 -0.31 -14.61
N ALA A 198 5.28 0.33 -15.03
CA ALA A 198 5.88 1.46 -14.34
C ALA A 198 6.33 2.57 -15.30
N MET A 199 6.48 3.78 -14.78
CA MET A 199 7.20 4.90 -15.41
C MET A 199 8.33 5.35 -14.47
N LYS A 200 9.23 6.19 -14.96
CA LYS A 200 10.21 6.86 -14.09
C LYS A 200 9.60 8.11 -13.47
N ASP A 201 9.86 8.33 -12.20
CA ASP A 201 9.58 9.61 -11.55
C ASP A 201 10.61 10.69 -11.99
N THR A 202 10.46 11.91 -11.49
CA THR A 202 11.38 13.03 -11.79
C THR A 202 12.81 12.80 -11.30
N GLN A 203 13.03 11.83 -10.43
CA GLN A 203 14.34 11.45 -9.89
C GLN A 203 14.92 10.21 -10.59
N GLY A 204 14.15 9.64 -11.54
CA GLY A 204 14.54 8.45 -12.29
C GLY A 204 14.18 7.12 -11.60
N ASN A 205 13.48 7.15 -10.47
CA ASN A 205 13.03 5.95 -9.77
C ASN A 205 11.79 5.34 -10.43
N PRO A 206 11.61 4.00 -10.36
CA PRO A 206 10.41 3.35 -10.85
C PRO A 206 9.18 3.82 -10.06
N LEU A 207 8.18 4.31 -10.78
CA LEU A 207 6.87 4.64 -10.28
C LEU A 207 5.89 3.61 -10.79
N MET A 208 5.49 2.67 -9.92
CA MET A 208 4.58 1.59 -10.29
C MET A 208 3.19 2.13 -10.56
N LEU A 209 2.62 1.76 -11.71
CA LEU A 209 1.31 2.21 -12.16
C LEU A 209 0.26 1.12 -12.01
N ASP A 210 0.62 -0.12 -12.35
CA ASP A 210 -0.28 -1.27 -12.26
C ASP A 210 0.48 -2.59 -12.15
N THR A 211 -0.22 -3.66 -11.73
CA THR A 211 0.35 -5.00 -11.53
C THR A 211 -0.57 -6.05 -12.12
N LEU A 212 -0.01 -6.94 -12.93
CA LEU A 212 -0.67 -8.14 -13.45
C LEU A 212 -0.07 -9.36 -12.78
N PHE A 213 -0.87 -10.12 -12.07
CA PHE A 213 -0.43 -11.36 -11.43
C PHE A 213 -0.63 -12.56 -12.32
N ILE A 214 0.29 -13.52 -12.21
CA ILE A 214 0.19 -14.81 -12.87
C ILE A 214 0.30 -15.89 -11.81
N TYR A 215 -0.67 -16.77 -11.79
CA TYR A 215 -0.75 -17.91 -10.91
C TYR A 215 -0.81 -19.19 -11.74
N GLN A 216 -0.07 -20.21 -11.31
CA GLN A 216 -0.13 -21.54 -11.92
C GLN A 216 -0.20 -22.59 -10.82
N GLU A 217 -1.20 -23.46 -10.92
CA GLU A 217 -1.36 -24.58 -10.00
C GLU A 217 -0.17 -25.53 -10.04
N GLY A 218 0.05 -26.24 -8.90
CA GLY A 218 1.02 -27.32 -8.81
C GLY A 218 0.44 -28.63 -9.33
N MET A 219 1.30 -29.48 -9.84
CA MET A 219 0.89 -30.83 -10.26
C MET A 219 0.75 -31.72 -9.03
N SER A 220 -0.45 -32.25 -8.80
CA SER A 220 -0.68 -33.20 -7.71
C SER A 220 0.16 -34.46 -7.93
N ASP A 221 0.82 -34.91 -6.86
CA ASP A 221 1.54 -36.20 -6.85
C ASP A 221 0.61 -37.39 -6.61
N GLY A 222 -0.71 -37.14 -6.52
CA GLY A 222 -1.74 -38.16 -6.30
C GLY A 222 -1.82 -38.67 -4.86
N TYR A 223 -0.95 -38.17 -3.95
CA TYR A 223 -1.01 -38.57 -2.54
C TYR A 223 -2.12 -37.83 -1.81
N TYR A 224 -2.78 -38.52 -0.89
CA TYR A 224 -3.73 -37.95 0.08
C TYR A 224 -3.51 -38.54 1.47
N SER A 225 -3.74 -37.71 2.49
CA SER A 225 -3.56 -38.13 3.88
C SER A 225 -4.51 -39.27 4.28
N ILE A 226 -3.98 -40.21 5.01
CA ILE A 226 -4.70 -41.37 5.57
C ILE A 226 -4.59 -41.44 7.09
N ASP A 227 -3.62 -40.77 7.70
CA ASP A 227 -3.42 -40.71 9.15
C ASP A 227 -3.72 -39.29 9.69
N TYR A 228 -4.81 -39.18 10.42
CA TYR A 228 -5.25 -37.95 11.08
C TYR A 228 -5.05 -37.97 12.59
N SER A 229 -4.28 -38.93 13.13
CA SER A 229 -4.09 -39.09 14.59
C SER A 229 -3.44 -37.89 15.25
N ALA A 230 -2.67 -37.10 14.53
CA ALA A 230 -2.04 -35.89 15.04
C ALA A 230 -2.91 -34.63 14.87
N ASP A 231 -4.05 -34.72 14.15
CA ASP A 231 -4.89 -33.56 13.87
C ASP A 231 -5.50 -32.96 15.14
N GLY A 232 -5.39 -31.65 15.33
CA GLY A 232 -5.84 -30.93 16.52
C GLY A 232 -4.88 -31.02 17.72
N ARG A 233 -3.69 -31.64 17.59
CA ARG A 233 -2.69 -31.64 18.65
C ARG A 233 -2.16 -30.22 18.89
N VAL A 234 -2.10 -29.81 20.16
CA VAL A 234 -1.61 -28.52 20.63
C VAL A 234 -0.21 -28.66 21.20
N GLU A 235 0.69 -27.78 20.82
CA GLU A 235 2.03 -27.64 21.35
C GLU A 235 2.29 -26.18 21.73
N GLN A 236 2.83 -25.91 22.92
CA GLN A 236 3.24 -24.57 23.31
C GLN A 236 4.69 -24.32 22.88
N LEU A 237 4.89 -23.44 21.90
CA LEU A 237 6.21 -23.12 21.34
C LEU A 237 6.96 -22.03 22.14
N ASN A 238 6.23 -21.11 22.75
CA ASN A 238 6.77 -20.06 23.61
C ASN A 238 5.84 -19.85 24.80
N LYS A 239 6.41 -19.66 25.98
CA LYS A 239 5.68 -19.33 27.19
C LYS A 239 6.09 -17.96 27.69
N SER A 240 5.12 -17.13 27.98
CA SER A 240 5.34 -15.79 28.55
C SER A 240 6.02 -15.89 29.90
N THR A 241 6.94 -14.98 30.18
CA THR A 241 7.63 -14.81 31.48
C THR A 241 7.26 -13.48 32.14
N GLN A 242 6.54 -12.62 31.40
CA GLN A 242 6.12 -11.30 31.86
C GLN A 242 4.62 -11.06 31.62
N GLY A 243 3.96 -10.40 32.57
CA GLY A 243 2.56 -10.01 32.47
C GLY A 243 1.59 -11.19 32.39
N LYS A 244 0.39 -10.93 31.91
CA LYS A 244 -0.55 -11.98 31.49
C LYS A 244 -0.18 -12.36 30.06
N GLY A 245 0.18 -13.60 29.81
CA GLY A 245 0.55 -14.10 28.49
C GLY A 245 -0.46 -13.71 27.40
N ILE A 246 0.03 -13.16 26.30
CA ILE A 246 -0.78 -12.80 25.14
C ILE A 246 -0.77 -13.99 24.19
N PRO A 247 -1.93 -14.64 23.93
CA PRO A 247 -1.96 -15.84 23.10
C PRO A 247 -1.87 -15.48 21.60
N ILE A 248 -1.04 -16.24 20.89
CA ILE A 248 -1.06 -16.35 19.43
C ILE A 248 -1.11 -17.83 19.06
N VAL A 249 -2.00 -18.20 18.15
CA VAL A 249 -2.14 -19.57 17.67
C VAL A 249 -1.65 -19.66 16.24
N ILE A 250 -0.66 -20.50 16.01
CA ILE A 250 -0.10 -20.79 14.68
C ILE A 250 -0.62 -22.16 14.24
N MET A 251 -1.06 -22.27 12.97
CA MET A 251 -1.48 -23.53 12.38
C MET A 251 -1.15 -23.54 10.89
N GLY A 252 -1.18 -24.70 10.27
CA GLY A 252 -0.86 -24.85 8.85
C GLY A 252 -2.10 -25.13 8.00
N ASP A 253 -2.03 -24.90 6.69
CA ASP A 253 -2.96 -25.48 5.71
C ASP A 253 -2.20 -25.99 4.49
N GLY A 254 -2.72 -27.05 3.85
CA GLY A 254 -2.00 -27.74 2.78
C GLY A 254 -0.87 -28.66 3.27
N PHE A 255 -0.81 -28.97 4.56
CA PHE A 255 0.14 -29.95 5.11
C PHE A 255 -0.56 -31.29 5.32
N GLN A 256 0.01 -32.35 4.76
CA GLN A 256 -0.48 -33.72 4.83
C GLN A 256 0.14 -34.46 6.04
N ASP A 257 -0.39 -35.62 6.37
CA ASP A 257 0.12 -36.51 7.43
C ASP A 257 1.61 -36.83 7.28
N ARG A 258 2.10 -37.02 6.05
CA ARG A 258 3.54 -37.21 5.77
C ARG A 258 4.41 -36.04 6.23
N HIS A 259 3.92 -34.78 6.10
CA HIS A 259 4.64 -33.59 6.54
C HIS A 259 4.68 -33.47 8.09
N VAL A 260 3.72 -34.10 8.76
CA VAL A 260 3.74 -34.22 10.22
C VAL A 260 4.72 -35.32 10.63
N ALA A 261 4.71 -36.45 9.92
CA ALA A 261 5.56 -37.61 10.23
C ALA A 261 7.06 -37.30 10.01
N ASP A 262 7.42 -36.56 8.98
CA ASP A 262 8.81 -36.17 8.66
C ASP A 262 9.28 -34.90 9.39
N SER A 263 8.45 -34.32 10.26
CA SER A 263 8.72 -33.09 11.02
C SER A 263 8.75 -31.79 10.20
N THR A 264 8.41 -31.80 8.91
CA THR A 264 8.29 -30.59 8.09
C THR A 264 7.31 -29.61 8.73
N TYR A 265 6.14 -30.09 9.18
CA TYR A 265 5.13 -29.26 9.83
C TYR A 265 5.69 -28.51 11.04
N SER A 266 6.35 -29.22 11.96
CA SER A 266 6.89 -28.59 13.17
C SER A 266 8.02 -27.60 12.87
N GLN A 267 8.86 -27.88 11.86
CA GLN A 267 9.90 -26.95 11.44
C GLN A 267 9.30 -25.65 10.88
N VAL A 268 8.23 -25.75 10.10
CA VAL A 268 7.53 -24.58 9.55
C VAL A 268 6.88 -23.75 10.67
N MET A 269 6.19 -24.38 11.63
CA MET A 269 5.56 -23.67 12.74
C MET A 269 6.59 -22.98 13.65
N ASN A 270 7.72 -23.64 13.93
CA ASN A 270 8.82 -23.02 14.69
C ASN A 270 9.44 -21.83 13.94
N GLN A 271 9.68 -21.96 12.62
CA GLN A 271 10.21 -20.84 11.84
C GLN A 271 9.21 -19.69 11.76
N ALA A 272 7.93 -19.97 11.62
CA ALA A 272 6.89 -18.94 11.66
C ALA A 272 6.89 -18.18 13.00
N MET A 273 7.05 -18.87 14.11
CA MET A 273 7.23 -18.24 15.43
C MET A 273 8.48 -17.34 15.46
N GLU A 274 9.63 -17.83 14.99
CA GLU A 274 10.85 -16.99 14.95
C GLU A 274 10.68 -15.77 14.04
N ASN A 275 9.98 -15.91 12.91
CA ASN A 275 9.67 -14.80 12.02
C ASN A 275 8.78 -13.74 12.69
N LEU A 276 7.79 -14.13 13.52
CA LEU A 276 6.97 -13.17 14.28
C LEU A 276 7.83 -12.25 15.14
N PHE A 277 8.89 -12.79 15.76
CA PHE A 277 9.78 -12.03 16.65
C PHE A 277 11.05 -11.53 15.97
N SER A 278 11.03 -11.36 14.66
CA SER A 278 12.21 -10.91 13.90
C SER A 278 12.37 -9.39 13.84
N GLU A 279 11.30 -8.62 14.09
CA GLU A 279 11.29 -7.14 13.99
C GLU A 279 10.94 -6.47 15.31
N GLU A 280 11.57 -5.32 15.57
CA GLU A 280 11.23 -4.48 16.72
C GLU A 280 9.89 -3.76 16.51
N PRO A 281 9.12 -3.56 17.58
CA PRO A 281 9.39 -3.86 18.98
C PRO A 281 8.97 -5.28 19.40
N PHE A 282 8.38 -6.06 18.48
CA PHE A 282 7.83 -7.39 18.78
C PHE A 282 8.92 -8.35 19.30
N LYS A 283 10.12 -8.22 18.73
CA LYS A 283 11.31 -8.97 19.13
C LYS A 283 11.65 -8.81 20.62
N SER A 284 11.80 -7.58 21.09
CA SER A 284 12.12 -7.26 22.48
C SER A 284 10.95 -7.47 23.44
N LEU A 285 9.74 -7.65 22.92
CA LEU A 285 8.52 -7.91 23.69
C LEU A 285 8.13 -9.40 23.74
N ARG A 286 8.97 -10.30 23.22
CA ARG A 286 8.70 -11.75 23.15
C ARG A 286 8.24 -12.37 24.46
N ASP A 287 8.78 -11.91 25.58
CA ASP A 287 8.48 -12.41 26.92
C ASP A 287 7.03 -12.20 27.37
N TYR A 288 6.25 -11.42 26.65
CA TYR A 288 4.82 -11.20 26.93
C TYR A 288 3.88 -12.16 26.21
N PHE A 289 4.39 -13.08 25.38
CA PHE A 289 3.57 -13.88 24.49
C PHE A 289 3.56 -15.37 24.84
N ASP A 290 2.38 -15.98 24.79
CA ASP A 290 2.17 -17.42 24.77
C ASP A 290 1.89 -17.86 23.32
N ILE A 291 2.81 -18.61 22.72
CA ILE A 291 2.66 -19.08 21.35
C ILE A 291 2.32 -20.55 21.34
N TYR A 292 1.23 -20.88 20.65
CA TYR A 292 0.76 -22.25 20.50
C TYR A 292 0.78 -22.64 19.02
N ALA A 293 1.26 -23.84 18.73
CA ALA A 293 1.06 -24.49 17.44
C ALA A 293 -0.08 -25.50 17.56
N VAL A 294 -1.02 -25.47 16.61
CA VAL A 294 -2.07 -26.47 16.50
C VAL A 294 -1.85 -27.25 15.20
N THR A 295 -1.65 -28.56 15.31
CA THR A 295 -1.48 -29.41 14.13
C THR A 295 -2.77 -29.50 13.36
N THR A 296 -2.70 -29.23 12.05
CA THR A 296 -3.80 -29.41 11.09
C THR A 296 -3.34 -30.38 10.01
N VAL A 297 -4.12 -31.40 9.72
CA VAL A 297 -3.80 -32.37 8.68
C VAL A 297 -4.74 -32.17 7.50
N SER A 298 -4.22 -31.67 6.40
CA SER A 298 -4.94 -31.52 5.15
C SER A 298 -4.99 -32.84 4.37
N LYS A 299 -6.10 -33.12 3.71
CA LYS A 299 -6.21 -34.30 2.84
C LYS A 299 -5.25 -34.17 1.65
N HIS A 300 -5.19 -33.00 1.04
CA HIS A 300 -4.31 -32.70 -0.09
C HIS A 300 -3.33 -31.58 0.27
N ASN A 301 -2.20 -31.51 -0.44
CA ASN A 301 -1.24 -30.42 -0.33
C ASN A 301 -1.39 -29.37 -1.43
N ASN A 302 -2.36 -29.54 -2.32
CA ASN A 302 -2.71 -28.58 -3.36
C ASN A 302 -3.89 -27.72 -2.91
N PHE A 303 -3.93 -26.52 -3.45
CA PHE A 303 -5.01 -25.55 -3.24
C PHE A 303 -5.79 -25.38 -4.56
N GLY A 304 -7.09 -25.14 -4.48
CA GLY A 304 -7.93 -24.91 -5.65
C GLY A 304 -9.08 -25.89 -5.78
N GLU A 305 -9.72 -25.89 -6.95
CA GLU A 305 -10.89 -26.74 -7.22
C GLU A 305 -10.48 -28.22 -7.25
N GLY A 306 -11.27 -29.07 -6.59
CA GLY A 306 -11.02 -30.50 -6.52
C GLY A 306 -10.07 -30.93 -5.39
N PHE A 307 -9.44 -30.01 -4.68
CA PHE A 307 -8.57 -30.30 -3.54
C PHE A 307 -9.21 -29.89 -2.21
N GLU A 308 -8.94 -30.70 -1.20
CA GLU A 308 -9.48 -30.51 0.16
C GLU A 308 -8.32 -30.25 1.13
N THR A 309 -8.25 -29.02 1.68
CA THR A 309 -7.32 -28.69 2.75
C THR A 309 -8.05 -28.55 4.10
N ALA A 310 -7.31 -28.60 5.21
CA ALA A 310 -7.88 -28.60 6.56
C ALA A 310 -8.74 -27.34 6.81
N LEU A 311 -8.31 -26.19 6.33
CA LEU A 311 -8.94 -24.89 6.57
C LEU A 311 -9.70 -24.36 5.34
N SER A 312 -9.74 -25.14 4.25
CA SER A 312 -10.37 -24.76 2.97
C SER A 312 -9.88 -23.42 2.44
N THR A 313 -8.57 -23.19 2.52
CA THR A 313 -7.98 -21.99 1.93
C THR A 313 -7.93 -22.11 0.41
N VAL A 314 -8.30 -21.03 -0.26
CA VAL A 314 -8.22 -20.94 -1.74
C VAL A 314 -7.80 -19.54 -2.15
N PRO A 315 -6.99 -19.38 -3.22
CA PRO A 315 -6.71 -18.07 -3.81
C PRO A 315 -8.03 -17.39 -4.23
N ASP A 316 -8.18 -16.12 -3.92
CA ASP A 316 -9.33 -15.33 -4.36
C ASP A 316 -8.94 -14.48 -5.57
N HIS A 317 -9.30 -14.95 -6.76
CA HIS A 317 -8.94 -14.31 -8.02
C HIS A 317 -9.57 -12.93 -8.22
N GLN A 318 -10.69 -12.64 -7.55
CA GLN A 318 -11.40 -11.35 -7.69
C GLN A 318 -10.78 -10.24 -6.83
N THR A 319 -10.22 -10.61 -5.68
CA THR A 319 -9.76 -9.64 -4.68
C THR A 319 -8.26 -9.71 -4.44
N MET A 320 -7.54 -10.57 -5.17
CA MET A 320 -6.10 -10.80 -5.01
C MET A 320 -5.71 -11.33 -3.62
N GLY A 321 -6.68 -11.74 -2.83
CA GLY A 321 -6.51 -12.29 -1.50
C GLY A 321 -6.54 -13.82 -1.47
N ILE A 322 -6.69 -14.37 -0.29
CA ILE A 322 -6.86 -15.80 -0.03
C ILE A 322 -8.13 -15.94 0.81
N LYS A 323 -9.09 -16.73 0.36
CA LYS A 323 -10.29 -17.09 1.13
C LYS A 323 -10.00 -18.28 2.04
N MET A 324 -10.77 -18.43 3.10
CA MET A 324 -10.70 -19.57 4.03
C MET A 324 -12.07 -19.86 4.63
N ASP A 325 -12.22 -21.02 5.25
CA ASP A 325 -13.33 -21.28 6.16
C ASP A 325 -12.99 -20.77 7.58
N THR A 326 -13.48 -19.57 7.90
CA THR A 326 -13.26 -18.94 9.21
C THR A 326 -13.67 -19.83 10.37
N LYS A 327 -14.77 -20.58 10.22
CA LYS A 327 -15.26 -21.47 11.28
C LYS A 327 -14.25 -22.58 11.56
N ARG A 328 -13.69 -23.20 10.52
CA ARG A 328 -12.67 -24.25 10.68
C ARG A 328 -11.42 -23.69 11.40
N VAL A 329 -10.92 -22.52 10.98
CA VAL A 329 -9.79 -21.88 11.67
C VAL A 329 -10.10 -21.69 13.15
N MET A 330 -11.27 -21.13 13.49
CA MET A 330 -11.64 -20.88 14.88
C MET A 330 -11.92 -22.16 15.68
N ASP A 331 -12.33 -23.23 15.04
CA ASP A 331 -12.48 -24.55 15.70
C ASP A 331 -11.12 -25.14 16.10
N TYR A 332 -10.06 -24.92 15.30
CA TYR A 332 -8.67 -25.26 15.71
C TYR A 332 -8.14 -24.31 16.79
N VAL A 333 -8.40 -23.00 16.72
CA VAL A 333 -8.02 -22.05 17.78
C VAL A 333 -8.58 -22.48 19.13
N LYS A 334 -9.82 -22.95 19.19
CA LYS A 334 -10.49 -23.44 20.42
C LYS A 334 -9.89 -24.74 20.98
N LYS A 335 -9.02 -25.46 20.26
CA LYS A 335 -8.28 -26.59 20.82
C LYS A 335 -7.30 -26.15 21.91
N VAL A 336 -6.91 -24.88 21.92
CA VAL A 336 -6.12 -24.27 22.98
C VAL A 336 -7.09 -23.81 24.08
N GLU A 337 -7.34 -24.66 25.07
CA GLU A 337 -8.39 -24.48 26.09
C GLU A 337 -8.18 -23.27 27.02
N SER A 338 -6.93 -22.81 27.17
CA SER A 338 -6.55 -21.78 28.16
C SER A 338 -6.65 -20.34 27.65
N ILE A 339 -7.12 -20.10 26.40
CA ILE A 339 -7.11 -18.79 25.77
C ILE A 339 -8.51 -18.24 25.48
N ASP A 340 -8.60 -16.92 25.39
CA ASP A 340 -9.79 -16.26 24.86
C ASP A 340 -9.74 -16.21 23.32
N SER A 341 -10.37 -17.20 22.69
CA SER A 341 -10.38 -17.34 21.22
C SER A 341 -10.99 -16.13 20.50
N LEU A 342 -11.87 -15.35 21.15
CA LEU A 342 -12.51 -14.16 20.55
C LEU A 342 -11.60 -12.92 20.58
N ASN A 343 -10.46 -12.98 21.23
CA ASN A 343 -9.47 -11.90 21.31
C ASN A 343 -8.05 -12.38 20.97
N THR A 344 -7.93 -13.44 20.18
CA THR A 344 -6.64 -14.07 19.82
C THR A 344 -6.28 -13.79 18.35
N LEU A 345 -4.99 -13.68 18.07
CA LEU A 345 -4.47 -13.73 16.71
C LEU A 345 -4.26 -15.20 16.31
N ALA A 346 -4.88 -15.61 15.21
CA ALA A 346 -4.55 -16.85 14.52
C ALA A 346 -3.65 -16.56 13.31
N VAL A 347 -2.57 -17.32 13.18
CA VAL A 347 -1.64 -17.23 12.05
C VAL A 347 -1.69 -18.56 11.30
N VAL A 348 -2.18 -18.52 10.07
CA VAL A 348 -2.31 -19.69 9.21
C VAL A 348 -1.17 -19.70 8.21
N ILE A 349 -0.30 -20.69 8.30
CA ILE A 349 0.82 -20.87 7.38
C ILE A 349 0.38 -21.76 6.23
N LEU A 350 0.47 -21.27 5.01
CA LEU A 350 0.06 -22.02 3.83
C LEU A 350 1.25 -22.72 3.20
N ASN A 351 1.12 -24.01 2.97
CA ASN A 351 2.15 -24.83 2.29
C ASN A 351 2.12 -24.57 0.78
N THR A 352 2.44 -23.36 0.38
CA THR A 352 2.43 -22.91 -1.00
C THR A 352 3.39 -21.75 -1.20
N ASN A 353 3.91 -21.59 -2.42
CA ASN A 353 4.80 -20.52 -2.82
C ASN A 353 4.06 -19.32 -3.44
N ILE A 354 2.76 -19.16 -3.16
CA ILE A 354 2.00 -18.01 -3.64
C ILE A 354 2.52 -16.73 -2.99
N ARG A 355 2.88 -15.74 -3.80
CA ARG A 355 3.35 -14.43 -3.33
C ARG A 355 2.16 -13.54 -2.93
N ARG A 356 1.43 -13.93 -1.90
CA ARG A 356 0.26 -13.22 -1.35
C ARG A 356 0.19 -13.43 0.15
N GLY A 357 -0.21 -12.42 0.88
CA GLY A 357 -0.65 -12.51 2.26
C GLY A 357 -1.99 -11.78 2.39
N VAL A 358 -2.76 -12.10 3.40
CA VAL A 358 -3.97 -11.35 3.74
C VAL A 358 -4.34 -11.55 5.19
N THR A 359 -4.80 -10.48 5.82
CA THR A 359 -5.32 -10.54 7.19
C THR A 359 -6.80 -10.21 7.23
N TYR A 360 -7.56 -11.04 7.92
CA TYR A 360 -8.96 -10.80 8.25
C TYR A 360 -9.06 -10.33 9.70
N MET A 361 -9.60 -9.14 9.91
CA MET A 361 -9.85 -8.57 11.24
C MET A 361 -11.33 -8.62 11.55
N PHE A 362 -11.71 -9.33 12.61
CA PHE A 362 -13.08 -9.48 13.07
C PHE A 362 -13.28 -8.63 14.31
N TYR A 363 -14.24 -7.74 14.26
CA TYR A 363 -14.50 -6.80 15.32
C TYR A 363 -15.98 -6.56 15.51
N ASP A 364 -16.44 -6.73 16.74
CA ASP A 364 -17.80 -6.40 17.16
C ASP A 364 -17.79 -6.06 18.67
N LYS A 365 -17.82 -4.76 18.98
CA LYS A 365 -17.81 -4.27 20.37
C LYS A 365 -19.14 -4.46 21.09
N ASP A 366 -20.23 -4.63 20.34
CA ASP A 366 -21.59 -4.74 20.85
C ASP A 366 -21.93 -6.18 21.25
N LYS A 367 -21.08 -7.14 20.89
CA LYS A 367 -21.17 -8.51 21.37
C LYS A 367 -20.78 -8.64 22.83
N ASN A 368 -21.36 -9.62 23.49
CA ASN A 368 -21.00 -10.00 24.84
C ASN A 368 -20.63 -11.51 24.92
N PRO A 369 -19.34 -11.88 25.07
CA PRO A 369 -18.16 -10.99 25.14
C PRO A 369 -17.84 -10.30 23.81
N PRO A 370 -17.14 -9.14 23.84
CA PRO A 370 -16.71 -8.44 22.62
C PRO A 370 -15.78 -9.30 21.76
N ILE A 371 -15.87 -9.12 20.44
CA ILE A 371 -15.07 -9.83 19.44
C ILE A 371 -13.97 -8.90 18.94
N ASN A 372 -12.72 -9.36 18.96
CA ASN A 372 -11.57 -8.65 18.43
C ASN A 372 -10.42 -9.61 18.06
N TYR A 373 -10.72 -10.65 17.29
CA TYR A 373 -9.68 -11.56 16.80
C TYR A 373 -9.23 -11.20 15.37
N ALA A 374 -8.13 -11.78 14.96
CA ALA A 374 -7.66 -11.68 13.58
C ALA A 374 -7.14 -13.03 13.09
N ILE A 375 -7.19 -13.23 11.77
CA ILE A 375 -6.63 -14.40 11.10
C ILE A 375 -5.72 -13.87 10.00
N ALA A 376 -4.41 -14.13 10.11
CA ALA A 376 -3.41 -13.81 9.12
C ALA A 376 -3.07 -15.06 8.31
N LEU A 377 -3.19 -15.00 7.00
CA LEU A 377 -2.88 -16.08 6.05
C LEU A 377 -1.53 -15.76 5.38
N CYS A 378 -0.50 -16.56 5.68
CA CYS A 378 0.88 -16.30 5.32
C CYS A 378 1.47 -17.52 4.58
N PRO A 379 1.66 -17.47 3.25
CA PRO A 379 2.33 -18.55 2.51
C PRO A 379 3.82 -18.67 2.86
N VAL A 380 4.35 -19.90 2.73
CA VAL A 380 5.81 -20.14 2.76
C VAL A 380 6.38 -19.75 1.40
N ILE A 381 6.74 -18.48 1.23
CA ILE A 381 7.22 -17.96 -0.04
C ILE A 381 8.72 -18.26 -0.21
N ASP A 382 9.10 -18.73 -1.38
CA ASP A 382 10.45 -19.12 -1.84
C ASP A 382 11.08 -20.24 -1.00
N SER A 383 11.23 -20.07 0.29
CA SER A 383 11.74 -21.10 1.20
C SER A 383 11.41 -20.78 2.64
N LEU A 384 11.61 -21.76 3.51
CA LEU A 384 11.37 -21.63 4.95
C LEU A 384 12.14 -20.46 5.61
N LYS A 385 13.33 -20.14 5.09
CA LYS A 385 14.20 -19.06 5.62
C LYS A 385 14.26 -17.85 4.71
N SER A 386 13.36 -17.73 3.74
CA SER A 386 13.36 -16.58 2.83
C SER A 386 12.96 -15.29 3.53
N GLU A 387 13.53 -14.19 3.06
CA GLU A 387 13.14 -12.86 3.52
C GLU A 387 11.69 -12.55 3.19
N MET A 388 11.18 -13.06 2.07
CA MET A 388 9.79 -12.86 1.65
C MET A 388 8.80 -13.54 2.62
N PHE A 389 9.05 -14.79 3.02
CA PHE A 389 8.21 -15.47 4.03
C PHE A 389 8.24 -14.71 5.36
N ARG A 390 9.43 -14.28 5.81
CA ARG A 390 9.60 -13.51 7.04
C ARG A 390 8.81 -12.19 6.99
N SER A 391 9.05 -11.39 5.96
CA SER A 391 8.50 -10.03 5.89
C SER A 391 6.99 -10.01 5.67
N VAL A 392 6.46 -10.92 4.85
CA VAL A 392 5.00 -11.07 4.67
C VAL A 392 4.34 -11.50 5.99
N LEU A 393 4.93 -12.43 6.71
CA LEU A 393 4.38 -12.86 8.00
C LEU A 393 4.39 -11.72 9.02
N VAL A 394 5.46 -10.92 9.11
CA VAL A 394 5.53 -9.76 10.00
C VAL A 394 4.49 -8.70 9.60
N HIS A 395 4.38 -8.39 8.30
CA HIS A 395 3.39 -7.44 7.80
C HIS A 395 1.96 -7.86 8.16
N GLU A 396 1.60 -9.10 7.81
CA GLU A 396 0.23 -9.61 8.00
C GLU A 396 -0.09 -9.88 9.47
N ALA A 397 0.75 -10.65 10.16
CA ALA A 397 0.44 -11.09 11.50
C ALA A 397 0.72 -10.01 12.55
N VAL A 398 1.90 -9.35 12.50
CA VAL A 398 2.25 -8.35 13.50
C VAL A 398 1.61 -7.00 13.16
N GLY A 399 1.73 -6.52 11.91
CA GLY A 399 1.21 -5.23 11.49
C GLY A 399 -0.32 -5.19 11.52
N HIS A 400 -0.97 -5.96 10.65
CA HIS A 400 -2.43 -5.97 10.59
C HIS A 400 -3.07 -6.78 11.71
N GLY A 401 -2.64 -8.02 11.87
CA GLY A 401 -3.30 -8.98 12.76
C GLY A 401 -3.23 -8.58 14.23
N PHE A 402 -2.05 -8.25 14.71
CA PHE A 402 -1.82 -7.86 16.09
C PHE A 402 -2.04 -6.37 16.32
N ALA A 403 -1.25 -5.51 15.67
CA ALA A 403 -1.25 -4.06 15.96
C ALA A 403 -2.40 -3.29 15.31
N LYS A 404 -3.19 -3.91 14.43
CA LYS A 404 -4.33 -3.30 13.72
C LYS A 404 -3.91 -2.09 12.87
N LEU A 405 -2.71 -2.14 12.29
CA LEU A 405 -2.19 -1.09 11.41
C LEU A 405 -2.86 -1.15 10.03
N ALA A 406 -2.85 -0.04 9.31
CA ALA A 406 -3.23 0.06 7.91
C ALA A 406 -2.04 -0.21 7.00
N ASP A 407 -2.31 -0.52 5.73
CA ASP A 407 -1.31 -0.42 4.67
C ASP A 407 -0.87 1.03 4.47
N GLU A 408 0.42 1.25 4.29
CA GLU A 408 0.99 2.56 3.97
C GLU A 408 1.27 2.72 2.46
N TYR A 409 0.93 1.72 1.65
CA TYR A 409 1.02 1.80 0.19
C TYR A 409 -0.31 2.23 -0.44
N VAL A 410 -0.26 2.48 -1.76
CA VAL A 410 -1.40 2.88 -2.57
C VAL A 410 -1.67 1.81 -3.64
N ARG A 411 -2.92 1.70 -4.09
CA ARG A 411 -3.31 0.82 -5.18
C ARG A 411 -3.79 1.60 -6.39
N SER A 412 -3.45 1.12 -7.59
CA SER A 412 -3.86 1.76 -8.84
C SER A 412 -5.38 1.80 -9.05
N THR A 413 -6.10 0.88 -8.41
CA THR A 413 -7.57 0.79 -8.47
C THR A 413 -8.29 1.76 -7.55
N GLU A 414 -7.58 2.29 -6.53
CA GLU A 414 -8.13 3.24 -5.57
C GLU A 414 -7.80 4.67 -5.96
N GLY A 415 -8.72 5.58 -5.72
CA GLY A 415 -8.54 7.00 -6.03
C GLY A 415 -8.26 7.84 -4.79
N SER A 416 -9.05 8.89 -4.63
CA SER A 416 -9.09 9.70 -3.42
C SER A 416 -10.01 9.04 -2.39
N ALA A 417 -9.61 9.04 -1.12
CA ALA A 417 -10.50 8.67 -0.04
C ALA A 417 -11.72 9.63 0.00
N THR A 418 -12.91 9.07 0.08
CA THR A 418 -14.16 9.84 0.17
C THR A 418 -14.36 10.40 1.58
N GLU A 419 -15.27 11.37 1.73
CA GLU A 419 -15.63 11.90 3.06
C GLU A 419 -16.14 10.80 4.01
N THR A 420 -16.84 9.80 3.47
CA THR A 420 -17.32 8.65 4.24
C THR A 420 -16.18 7.79 4.75
N GLU A 421 -15.18 7.51 3.92
CA GLU A 421 -13.99 6.72 4.29
C GLU A 421 -13.12 7.48 5.30
N ILE A 422 -12.98 8.79 5.13
CA ILE A 422 -12.30 9.65 6.14
C ILE A 422 -13.04 9.63 7.48
N LYS A 423 -14.37 9.60 7.45
CA LYS A 423 -15.16 9.44 8.69
C LYS A 423 -14.90 8.08 9.34
N TRP A 424 -14.92 6.98 8.56
CA TRP A 424 -14.57 5.66 9.06
C TRP A 424 -13.16 5.60 9.63
N LEU A 425 -12.19 6.22 8.96
CA LEU A 425 -10.81 6.28 9.45
C LEU A 425 -10.74 6.90 10.85
N LYS A 426 -11.49 7.99 11.11
CA LYS A 426 -11.57 8.62 12.43
C LYS A 426 -12.24 7.74 13.47
N GLU A 427 -13.30 7.04 13.10
CA GLU A 427 -13.96 6.05 13.97
C GLU A 427 -13.00 4.91 14.34
N TYR A 428 -12.16 4.45 13.40
CA TYR A 428 -11.10 3.46 13.67
C TYR A 428 -10.05 3.99 14.66
N HIS A 429 -9.67 5.26 14.54
CA HIS A 429 -8.70 5.88 15.46
C HIS A 429 -9.24 5.92 16.90
N GLU A 430 -10.52 6.21 17.09
CA GLU A 430 -11.17 6.18 18.41
C GLU A 430 -11.13 4.80 19.07
N GLU A 431 -10.93 3.75 18.28
CA GLU A 431 -10.82 2.36 18.71
C GLU A 431 -9.38 1.82 18.73
N ASP A 432 -8.38 2.71 18.76
CA ASP A 432 -6.95 2.38 18.74
C ASP A 432 -6.56 1.50 17.51
N ARG A 433 -7.14 1.79 16.31
CA ARG A 433 -6.88 1.09 15.04
C ARG A 433 -6.37 2.06 13.99
N LEU A 434 -5.63 1.53 13.01
CA LEU A 434 -5.11 2.24 11.85
C LEU A 434 -4.29 3.50 12.22
N LEU A 435 -3.62 3.47 13.38
CA LEU A 435 -2.92 4.62 13.96
C LEU A 435 -1.68 5.08 13.18
N ASN A 436 -1.29 4.34 12.15
CA ASN A 436 -0.18 4.64 11.25
C ASN A 436 -0.61 5.37 9.95
N VAL A 437 -1.86 5.76 9.84
CA VAL A 437 -2.36 6.60 8.74
C VAL A 437 -3.29 7.68 9.28
N ASP A 438 -3.39 8.83 8.61
CA ASP A 438 -4.23 9.95 9.04
C ASP A 438 -4.80 10.67 7.81
N SER A 439 -5.89 11.39 8.00
CA SER A 439 -6.44 12.32 7.00
C SER A 439 -5.85 13.74 7.08
N GLU A 440 -4.99 14.00 8.08
CA GLU A 440 -4.37 15.30 8.31
C GLU A 440 -3.08 15.45 7.48
N SER A 441 -3.01 16.54 6.71
CA SER A 441 -1.86 16.82 5.83
C SER A 441 -0.75 17.65 6.49
N ASP A 442 -1.07 18.31 7.62
CA ASP A 442 -0.11 19.10 8.40
C ASP A 442 0.62 18.18 9.38
N PRO A 443 1.93 17.92 9.21
CA PRO A 443 2.67 17.01 10.07
C PRO A 443 2.60 17.38 11.56
N SER A 444 2.39 18.66 11.87
CA SER A 444 2.27 19.15 13.27
C SER A 444 0.94 18.81 13.93
N LYS A 445 -0.03 18.28 13.17
CA LYS A 445 -1.40 17.97 13.64
C LYS A 445 -1.76 16.49 13.50
N THR A 446 -0.93 15.70 12.82
CA THR A 446 -1.17 14.26 12.67
C THR A 446 -1.15 13.53 14.01
N LEU A 447 -1.70 12.31 14.04
CA LEU A 447 -1.64 11.42 15.22
C LEU A 447 -0.21 11.21 15.74
N TRP A 448 0.77 11.35 14.88
CA TRP A 448 2.20 11.18 15.19
C TRP A 448 2.98 12.50 15.25
N SER A 449 2.33 13.65 15.38
CA SER A 449 2.96 14.98 15.43
C SER A 449 4.04 15.12 16.50
N ARG A 450 3.90 14.43 17.64
CA ARG A 450 4.97 14.40 18.67
C ARG A 450 6.26 13.80 18.15
N PHE A 451 6.20 12.74 17.36
CA PHE A 451 7.38 12.11 16.77
C PHE A 451 8.07 13.02 15.74
N VAL A 452 7.28 13.77 14.96
CA VAL A 452 7.81 14.73 13.96
C VAL A 452 8.66 15.82 14.64
N SER A 453 8.27 16.24 15.84
CA SER A 453 8.97 17.29 16.61
C SER A 453 10.04 16.77 17.56
N ASP A 454 10.10 15.45 17.80
CA ASP A 454 11.03 14.86 18.76
C ASP A 454 12.40 14.57 18.10
N PRO A 455 13.51 15.20 18.59
CA PRO A 455 14.85 14.97 18.06
C PRO A 455 15.31 13.50 18.09
N GLU A 456 14.75 12.67 18.97
CA GLU A 456 15.04 11.25 19.06
C GLU A 456 14.73 10.50 17.75
N TYR A 457 13.77 11.02 16.96
CA TYR A 457 13.29 10.43 15.71
C TYR A 457 13.67 11.22 14.46
N ALA A 458 14.57 12.20 14.57
CA ALA A 458 14.97 13.04 13.43
C ALA A 458 15.50 12.23 12.23
N ASN A 459 16.15 11.09 12.48
CA ASN A 459 16.70 10.22 11.45
C ASN A 459 15.63 9.38 10.71
N GLU A 460 14.39 9.32 11.20
CA GLU A 460 13.31 8.59 10.56
C GLU A 460 12.57 9.42 9.48
N GLU A 461 12.92 10.70 9.33
CA GLU A 461 12.31 11.64 8.38
C GLU A 461 10.78 11.62 8.44
N LEU A 462 10.22 11.58 9.66
CA LEU A 462 8.78 11.51 9.85
C LEU A 462 8.08 12.79 9.38
N GLY A 463 6.93 12.63 8.75
CA GLY A 463 6.15 13.73 8.17
C GLY A 463 4.71 13.35 7.91
N ALA A 464 4.08 13.97 6.92
CA ALA A 464 2.78 13.61 6.39
C ALA A 464 2.93 13.37 4.87
N TYR A 465 3.20 12.13 4.51
CA TYR A 465 3.39 11.73 3.12
C TYR A 465 2.07 11.29 2.52
N GLU A 466 1.60 11.97 1.48
CA GLU A 466 0.32 11.65 0.85
C GLU A 466 0.35 10.25 0.21
N GLY A 467 -0.74 9.54 0.37
CA GLY A 467 -0.90 8.14 -0.05
C GLY A 467 -0.74 7.17 1.11
N GLY A 468 -1.76 6.36 1.34
CA GLY A 468 -1.84 5.36 2.41
C GLY A 468 -3.26 4.78 2.49
N TRP A 469 -3.43 3.71 3.27
CA TRP A 469 -4.67 2.95 3.36
C TRP A 469 -5.23 2.60 1.97
N THR A 470 -4.33 2.29 1.05
CA THR A 470 -4.54 2.02 -0.39
C THR A 470 -4.94 3.22 -1.25
N TYR A 471 -5.35 4.36 -0.69
CA TYR A 471 -5.77 5.57 -1.41
C TYR A 471 -4.57 6.41 -1.85
N TYR A 472 -4.64 6.98 -3.06
CA TYR A 472 -3.61 7.89 -3.56
C TYR A 472 -3.64 9.25 -2.89
N THR A 473 -4.84 9.76 -2.55
CA THR A 473 -5.01 11.10 -1.97
C THR A 473 -6.01 11.10 -0.83
N GLY A 474 -5.84 12.08 0.09
CA GLY A 474 -6.72 12.28 1.23
C GLY A 474 -6.34 11.47 2.45
N VAL A 475 -5.39 10.53 2.34
CA VAL A 475 -4.81 9.78 3.46
C VAL A 475 -3.30 9.96 3.43
N TYR A 476 -2.70 10.12 4.59
CA TYR A 476 -1.27 10.38 4.79
C TYR A 476 -0.66 9.31 5.68
N ARG A 477 0.62 9.00 5.44
CA ARG A 477 1.43 8.07 6.22
C ARG A 477 2.64 8.76 6.85
N PRO A 478 3.24 8.21 7.92
CA PRO A 478 4.28 8.90 8.69
C PRO A 478 5.64 8.96 8.02
N SER A 479 5.98 7.99 7.16
CA SER A 479 7.32 7.87 6.57
C SER A 479 7.27 7.50 5.08
N LYS A 480 8.40 7.71 4.40
CA LYS A 480 8.55 7.32 2.99
C LYS A 480 8.48 5.81 2.83
N GLU A 481 9.16 5.07 3.71
CA GLU A 481 9.24 3.62 3.70
C GLU A 481 8.97 3.06 5.09
N SER A 482 8.35 1.89 5.16
CA SER A 482 8.05 1.15 6.39
C SER A 482 7.69 -0.30 6.09
N MET A 483 7.63 -1.15 7.12
CA MET A 483 7.10 -2.52 7.03
C MET A 483 5.68 -2.55 6.42
N MET A 484 4.83 -1.60 6.77
CA MET A 484 3.45 -1.52 6.27
C MET A 484 3.35 -0.94 4.85
N ARG A 485 4.48 -0.59 4.22
CA ARG A 485 4.51 -0.08 2.85
C ARG A 485 5.22 -1.00 1.87
N SER A 486 6.40 -1.48 2.20
CA SER A 486 7.29 -2.18 1.26
C SER A 486 7.76 -3.55 1.73
N ASN A 487 7.43 -3.97 2.94
CA ASN A 487 7.82 -5.21 3.62
C ASN A 487 9.34 -5.35 3.91
N ASP A 488 10.19 -4.54 3.32
CA ASP A 488 11.65 -4.62 3.40
C ASP A 488 12.26 -3.53 4.29
N ALA A 489 11.44 -2.65 4.85
CA ALA A 489 11.83 -1.66 5.85
C ALA A 489 11.30 -2.03 7.25
N PRO A 490 11.90 -1.56 8.35
CA PRO A 490 11.36 -1.75 9.69
C PRO A 490 10.05 -0.98 9.90
N PHE A 491 9.34 -1.31 10.98
CA PHE A 491 8.21 -0.47 11.42
C PHE A 491 8.68 0.94 11.78
N ASN A 492 8.00 1.98 11.30
CA ASN A 492 8.27 3.37 11.72
C ASN A 492 7.84 3.61 13.18
N ALA A 493 8.30 4.70 13.80
CA ALA A 493 8.06 4.99 15.21
C ALA A 493 6.57 5.00 15.62
N PRO A 494 5.63 5.58 14.86
CA PRO A 494 4.20 5.48 15.16
C PRO A 494 3.70 4.05 15.19
N SER A 495 4.11 3.21 14.23
CA SER A 495 3.75 1.80 14.17
C SER A 495 4.34 1.01 15.34
N ARG A 496 5.61 1.25 15.70
CA ARG A 496 6.24 0.62 16.87
C ARG A 496 5.52 1.01 18.17
N ARG A 497 5.10 2.27 18.30
CA ARG A 497 4.31 2.69 19.46
C ARG A 497 2.95 2.00 19.53
N ALA A 498 2.27 1.84 18.41
CA ALA A 498 0.98 1.12 18.38
C ALA A 498 1.15 -0.34 18.84
N ILE A 499 2.22 -1.02 18.38
CA ILE A 499 2.56 -2.38 18.80
C ILE A 499 2.85 -2.41 20.31
N TYR A 500 3.74 -1.54 20.79
CA TYR A 500 4.13 -1.48 22.21
C TYR A 500 2.93 -1.23 23.12
N ASN A 501 2.12 -0.21 22.81
CA ASN A 501 0.94 0.13 23.60
C ASN A 501 -0.05 -1.04 23.67
N ARG A 502 -0.23 -1.76 22.55
CA ARG A 502 -1.13 -2.92 22.53
C ARG A 502 -0.60 -4.07 23.37
N VAL A 503 0.71 -4.35 23.35
CA VAL A 503 1.32 -5.36 24.24
C VAL A 503 1.12 -4.97 25.70
N MET A 504 1.40 -3.73 26.09
CA MET A 504 1.23 -3.29 27.49
C MET A 504 -0.24 -3.35 27.91
N LEU A 505 -1.15 -2.94 27.05
CA LEU A 505 -2.59 -3.02 27.33
C LEU A 505 -3.07 -4.46 27.55
N LEU A 506 -2.65 -5.39 26.70
CA LEU A 506 -3.08 -6.79 26.77
C LEU A 506 -2.40 -7.55 27.92
N ALA A 507 -1.10 -7.33 28.12
CA ALA A 507 -0.32 -8.07 29.13
C ALA A 507 -0.46 -7.50 30.55
N LYS A 508 -0.59 -6.17 30.68
CA LYS A 508 -0.57 -5.48 31.98
C LYS A 508 -1.82 -4.66 32.27
N ARG A 509 -2.69 -4.42 31.27
CA ARG A 509 -3.82 -3.48 31.32
C ARG A 509 -3.37 -2.01 31.54
N GLU A 510 -2.19 -1.69 31.06
CA GLU A 510 -1.60 -0.35 31.15
C GLU A 510 -1.72 0.38 29.83
N LYS A 511 -1.93 1.70 29.87
CA LYS A 511 -1.78 2.61 28.72
C LYS A 511 -0.50 3.43 28.94
N PRO A 512 0.65 3.02 28.37
CA PRO A 512 1.92 3.71 28.53
C PRO A 512 1.84 5.16 28.03
N SER A 513 2.59 6.04 28.68
CA SER A 513 2.79 7.41 28.20
C SER A 513 3.66 7.39 26.92
N TYR A 514 3.77 8.55 26.29
CA TYR A 514 4.71 8.72 25.19
C TYR A 514 6.16 8.54 25.66
N GLU A 515 6.47 9.07 26.83
CA GLU A 515 7.78 9.02 27.45
C GLU A 515 8.20 7.59 27.81
N ASP A 516 7.27 6.76 28.30
CA ASP A 516 7.52 5.33 28.54
C ASP A 516 7.88 4.59 27.25
N PHE A 517 7.15 4.90 26.18
CA PHE A 517 7.49 4.33 24.85
C PHE A 517 8.85 4.82 24.36
N VAL A 518 9.14 6.12 24.43
CA VAL A 518 10.43 6.66 23.98
C VAL A 518 11.60 6.05 24.74
N ALA A 519 11.46 5.89 26.06
CA ALA A 519 12.47 5.23 26.88
C ALA A 519 12.73 3.78 26.43
N PHE A 520 11.67 3.02 26.17
CA PHE A 520 11.79 1.65 25.65
C PHE A 520 12.38 1.65 24.22
N ASP A 521 11.85 2.48 23.32
CA ASP A 521 12.22 2.46 21.90
C ASP A 521 13.67 2.90 21.68
N ARG A 522 14.19 3.82 22.50
CA ARG A 522 15.59 4.25 22.46
C ARG A 522 16.57 3.09 22.58
N GLU A 523 16.25 2.08 23.38
CA GLU A 523 17.10 0.91 23.61
C GLU A 523 16.92 -0.16 22.53
N HIS A 524 15.77 -0.16 21.84
CA HIS A 524 15.38 -1.28 21.00
C HIS A 524 15.12 -0.92 19.52
N LYS A 525 14.93 0.37 19.19
CA LYS A 525 14.63 0.76 17.81
C LYS A 525 15.74 0.35 16.83
N PRO A 526 15.39 0.04 15.58
CA PRO A 526 16.38 -0.27 14.56
C PRO A 526 17.42 0.84 14.41
N THR A 527 18.68 0.48 14.36
CA THR A 527 19.79 1.44 14.22
C THR A 527 20.07 1.84 12.77
N VAL A 528 19.58 1.07 11.79
CA VAL A 528 19.79 1.28 10.37
C VAL A 528 18.47 1.43 9.67
N TRP A 529 18.16 2.66 9.25
CA TRP A 529 17.00 3.04 8.45
C TRP A 529 17.28 3.02 6.96
N SER A 530 18.53 2.79 6.55
CA SER A 530 18.87 2.89 5.14
C SER A 530 18.28 1.72 4.36
N TYR A 531 17.33 2.03 3.54
CA TYR A 531 16.86 1.28 2.38
C TYR A 531 18.03 0.67 1.58
N GLU A 532 19.17 1.37 1.48
CA GLU A 532 20.34 0.95 0.73
C GLU A 532 21.05 -0.30 1.28
N SER A 533 20.94 -0.60 2.56
CA SER A 533 21.65 -1.74 3.17
C SER A 533 20.92 -3.08 3.01
N ARG A 534 19.60 -3.07 2.83
CA ARG A 534 18.78 -4.27 2.65
C ARG A 534 18.43 -4.55 1.18
N THR A 535 18.45 -3.54 0.32
CA THR A 535 17.92 -3.58 -1.05
C THR A 535 18.95 -3.82 -2.15
N ARG A 536 20.13 -4.32 -1.89
CA ARG A 536 20.98 -4.80 -3.00
C ARG A 536 20.39 -5.99 -3.73
N GLN A 537 19.22 -6.50 -3.34
CA GLN A 537 18.63 -7.68 -3.94
C GLN A 537 17.44 -7.44 -4.87
N SER A 538 16.82 -6.30 -5.01
CA SER A 538 15.80 -6.11 -6.05
C SER A 538 15.23 -4.70 -6.10
N GLU A 539 15.81 -3.83 -6.91
CA GLU A 539 15.16 -2.56 -7.32
C GLU A 539 13.89 -2.76 -8.17
N GLY A 540 13.42 -3.99 -8.37
CA GLY A 540 12.30 -4.35 -9.24
C GLY A 540 11.07 -4.96 -8.55
N GLU A 541 11.16 -5.40 -7.31
CA GLU A 541 10.12 -6.20 -6.67
C GLU A 541 9.55 -5.55 -5.41
N ARG A 542 8.72 -4.53 -5.58
CA ARG A 542 7.84 -4.09 -4.49
C ARG A 542 6.51 -4.81 -4.64
N TRP A 543 6.44 -5.98 -4.04
CA TRP A 543 5.19 -6.71 -3.93
C TRP A 543 4.42 -6.23 -2.69
N HIS A 544 3.14 -5.96 -2.86
CA HIS A 544 2.25 -5.57 -1.78
C HIS A 544 1.23 -6.67 -1.56
N PRO A 545 1.06 -7.15 -0.32
CA PRO A 545 -0.01 -8.07 0.02
C PRO A 545 -1.39 -7.47 -0.25
N ALA A 546 -2.42 -8.30 -0.22
CA ALA A 546 -3.78 -7.81 -0.25
C ALA A 546 -4.07 -6.97 1.00
N PRO A 547 -4.83 -5.86 0.91
CA PRO A 547 -5.17 -5.08 2.09
C PRO A 547 -5.96 -5.90 3.09
N PRO A 548 -5.82 -5.61 4.39
CA PRO A 548 -6.53 -6.33 5.43
C PRO A 548 -8.05 -6.17 5.23
N ARG A 549 -8.79 -7.25 5.44
CA ARG A 549 -10.25 -7.22 5.42
C ARG A 549 -10.79 -7.03 6.83
N ILE A 550 -11.43 -5.89 7.06
CA ILE A 550 -12.09 -5.60 8.32
C ILE A 550 -13.53 -6.07 8.25
N ILE A 551 -13.91 -7.00 9.10
CA ILE A 551 -15.26 -7.56 9.18
C ILE A 551 -15.90 -7.08 10.48
N TRP A 552 -16.83 -6.13 10.37
CA TRP A 552 -17.49 -5.48 11.50
C TRP A 552 -18.59 -6.31 12.17
N ARG A 553 -19.10 -7.31 11.48
CA ARG A 553 -20.13 -8.20 12.01
C ARG A 553 -19.75 -9.63 11.70
N THR A 554 -19.63 -10.42 12.71
CA THR A 554 -19.58 -11.87 12.58
C THR A 554 -20.98 -12.42 12.47
N TRP A 555 -21.15 -13.36 11.57
CA TRP A 555 -22.40 -14.07 11.34
C TRP A 555 -22.76 -14.95 12.53
#